data_83525afc2c1757e00d08632c9ce11573
#
_entry.id   83525afc2c1757e00d08632c9ce11573
#
_cell.length_a   1.000
_cell.length_b   1.000
_cell.length_c   1.000
_cell.angle_alpha   90.00
_cell.angle_beta   90.00
_cell.angle_gamma   90.00
#
_symmetry.space_group_name_H-M   'P 1'
#
loop_
_entity.id
_entity.type
_entity.pdbx_description
1 polymer ?
#
loop_
_entity_poly.entity_id
_entity_poly.type
_entity_poly.pdbx_seq_one_letter_code
_entity_poly.pdbx_strand_id
1 'polypeptide(L)'
;MATTKTQGEKKKSGGAGEKRASMLPKEHKGAGTPAPTPRLHTYYVKTVRERLMKQFGLKNPHQIPNLTKITINVGMGEAIKQPKVLDAVVDELQTITGQKAIRTKAKKSIANYGLREGQEIGAAVTLRGARMWEFLDRFISTAIPRIRDFRGLNTRAFDGRGNYSLGIKEQMIFPEVNYDLVEQIHGMDLTFVTTTTRDDMAFALLRELGMPFRGDDKPIVVQG
;
A
#
# COMPACT_ATOMS: atom_id res chain seq x y z
N MET A 1 28.00 -65.75 24.19
CA MET A 1 28.48 -64.65 23.34
C MET A 1 27.38 -63.60 23.25
N ALA A 2 27.55 -62.51 23.96
CA ALA A 2 26.55 -61.42 24.08
C ALA A 2 26.93 -60.35 23.07
N THR A 3 26.03 -60.04 22.14
CA THR A 3 26.16 -58.92 21.19
C THR A 3 25.49 -57.66 21.72
N THR A 4 26.32 -56.71 22.09
CA THR A 4 25.96 -55.41 22.58
C THR A 4 25.42 -54.53 21.43
N LYS A 5 24.14 -54.10 21.48
CA LYS A 5 23.57 -53.10 20.58
C LYS A 5 23.89 -51.70 21.08
N THR A 6 24.71 -50.97 20.32
CA THR A 6 24.99 -49.54 20.51
C THR A 6 23.80 -48.74 20.01
N GLN A 7 23.10 -48.06 20.90
CA GLN A 7 22.07 -47.08 20.54
C GLN A 7 22.76 -45.75 20.19
N GLY A 8 22.61 -45.31 18.93
CA GLY A 8 23.05 -44.01 18.47
C GLY A 8 22.04 -42.93 18.88
N GLU A 9 22.41 -42.09 19.83
CA GLU A 9 21.67 -40.87 20.18
C GLU A 9 21.71 -39.87 19.04
N LYS A 10 20.56 -39.63 18.40
CA LYS A 10 20.35 -38.49 17.50
C LYS A 10 20.24 -37.23 18.34
N LYS A 11 21.31 -36.42 18.41
CA LYS A 11 21.26 -35.03 18.87
C LYS A 11 20.29 -34.25 17.99
N LYS A 12 19.11 -33.89 18.54
CA LYS A 12 18.25 -32.86 17.99
C LYS A 12 18.92 -31.51 18.19
N SER A 13 19.47 -30.94 17.16
CA SER A 13 19.87 -29.53 17.10
C SER A 13 18.60 -28.68 17.11
N GLY A 14 18.13 -28.30 18.31
CA GLY A 14 17.08 -27.31 18.50
C GLY A 14 17.65 -25.93 18.21
N GLY A 15 17.60 -25.47 16.98
CA GLY A 15 17.78 -24.06 16.67
C GLY A 15 16.62 -23.30 17.30
N ALA A 16 16.86 -22.65 18.45
CA ALA A 16 15.96 -21.65 18.99
C ALA A 16 15.97 -20.46 18.04
N GLY A 17 15.07 -20.49 17.04
CA GLY A 17 14.77 -19.31 16.24
C GLY A 17 14.19 -18.27 17.18
N GLU A 18 14.93 -17.21 17.46
CA GLU A 18 14.39 -16.02 18.11
C GLU A 18 13.10 -15.64 17.39
N LYS A 19 11.98 -15.74 18.11
CA LYS A 19 10.69 -15.32 17.59
C LYS A 19 10.74 -13.81 17.44
N ARG A 20 10.87 -13.37 16.20
CA ARG A 20 10.81 -11.95 15.82
C ARG A 20 9.53 -11.33 16.38
N ALA A 21 9.64 -10.18 17.01
CA ALA A 21 8.48 -9.44 17.46
C ALA A 21 7.63 -9.08 16.24
N SER A 22 6.38 -9.55 16.20
CA SER A 22 5.44 -9.24 15.13
C SER A 22 4.98 -7.80 15.26
N MET A 23 4.98 -7.04 14.16
CA MET A 23 4.39 -5.70 14.10
C MET A 23 2.86 -5.74 14.25
N LEU A 24 2.26 -6.91 14.06
CA LEU A 24 0.83 -7.07 14.15
C LEU A 24 0.36 -7.07 15.60
N PRO A 25 -0.70 -6.33 15.95
CA PRO A 25 -1.32 -6.41 17.25
C PRO A 25 -1.83 -7.84 17.51
N LYS A 26 -1.52 -8.40 18.67
CA LYS A 26 -1.88 -9.78 19.03
C LYS A 26 -3.39 -9.99 19.20
N GLU A 27 -4.15 -8.93 19.39
CA GLU A 27 -5.60 -8.97 19.57
C GLU A 27 -6.28 -7.92 18.69
N HIS A 28 -7.20 -8.34 17.83
CA HIS A 28 -8.06 -7.45 17.07
C HIS A 28 -9.26 -7.05 17.95
N LYS A 29 -9.17 -5.92 18.64
CA LYS A 29 -10.33 -5.31 19.30
C LYS A 29 -11.33 -4.89 18.21
N GLY A 30 -12.48 -5.54 18.15
CA GLY A 30 -13.54 -5.25 17.17
C GLY A 30 -13.81 -6.37 16.15
N ALA A 31 -13.27 -7.56 16.34
CA ALA A 31 -13.68 -8.73 15.56
C ALA A 31 -15.19 -8.96 15.75
N GLY A 32 -15.96 -8.83 14.66
CA GLY A 32 -17.43 -8.99 14.67
C GLY A 32 -18.28 -7.72 14.61
N THR A 33 -17.69 -6.53 14.83
CA THR A 33 -18.42 -5.27 14.59
C THR A 33 -18.24 -4.80 13.15
N PRO A 34 -19.33 -4.43 12.42
CA PRO A 34 -19.20 -3.89 11.08
C PRO A 34 -18.36 -2.61 11.12
N ALA A 35 -17.37 -2.50 10.25
CA ALA A 35 -16.56 -1.29 10.16
C ALA A 35 -17.45 -0.09 9.81
N PRO A 36 -17.26 1.08 10.43
CA PRO A 36 -17.98 2.29 10.09
C PRO A 36 -17.70 2.68 8.61
N THR A 37 -18.67 3.34 7.98
CA THR A 37 -18.47 3.83 6.61
C THR A 37 -17.33 4.86 6.60
N PRO A 38 -16.36 4.74 5.70
CA PRO A 38 -15.25 5.68 5.62
C PRO A 38 -15.72 7.12 5.37
N ARG A 39 -15.17 8.08 6.12
CA ARG A 39 -15.50 9.50 6.02
C ARG A 39 -15.37 10.03 4.60
N LEU A 40 -14.25 9.72 3.94
CA LEU A 40 -13.97 10.18 2.59
C LEU A 40 -14.94 9.60 1.54
N HIS A 41 -15.42 8.37 1.72
CA HIS A 41 -16.47 7.80 0.87
C HIS A 41 -17.80 8.57 1.00
N THR A 42 -18.19 8.91 2.22
CA THR A 42 -19.39 9.70 2.47
C THR A 42 -19.28 11.08 1.83
N TYR A 43 -18.11 11.73 1.96
CA TYR A 43 -17.82 13.01 1.31
C TYR A 43 -17.88 12.92 -0.22
N TYR A 44 -17.29 11.87 -0.81
CA TYR A 44 -17.36 11.63 -2.25
C TYR A 44 -18.81 11.53 -2.73
N VAL A 45 -19.64 10.75 -2.06
CA VAL A 45 -21.05 10.54 -2.47
C VAL A 45 -21.89 11.80 -2.33
N LYS A 46 -21.73 12.55 -1.22
CA LYS A 46 -22.56 13.73 -0.92
C LYS A 46 -22.13 14.98 -1.68
N THR A 47 -20.84 15.19 -1.88
CA THR A 47 -20.30 16.47 -2.33
C THR A 47 -19.55 16.37 -3.65
N VAL A 48 -18.57 15.47 -3.76
CA VAL A 48 -17.65 15.41 -4.88
C VAL A 48 -18.38 15.03 -6.17
N ARG A 49 -19.28 14.06 -6.10
CA ARG A 49 -20.07 13.62 -7.26
C ARG A 49 -20.86 14.76 -7.90
N GLU A 50 -21.53 15.57 -7.10
CA GLU A 50 -22.31 16.73 -7.62
C GLU A 50 -21.41 17.80 -8.24
N ARG A 51 -20.27 18.08 -7.60
CA ARG A 51 -19.29 19.05 -8.11
C ARG A 51 -18.72 18.62 -9.45
N LEU A 52 -18.28 17.37 -9.57
CA LEU A 52 -17.76 16.82 -10.82
C LEU A 52 -18.81 16.78 -11.92
N MET A 53 -20.05 16.43 -11.59
CA MET A 53 -21.17 16.45 -12.54
C MET A 53 -21.40 17.83 -13.11
N LYS A 54 -21.38 18.88 -12.27
CA LYS A 54 -21.53 20.28 -12.69
C LYS A 54 -20.30 20.77 -13.49
N GLN A 55 -19.10 20.44 -13.04
CA GLN A 55 -17.84 20.87 -13.67
C GLN A 55 -17.69 20.36 -15.10
N PHE A 56 -18.03 19.10 -15.33
CA PHE A 56 -17.88 18.46 -16.65
C PHE A 56 -19.19 18.39 -17.46
N GLY A 57 -20.29 18.94 -16.95
CA GLY A 57 -21.59 18.96 -17.64
C GLY A 57 -22.13 17.55 -17.92
N LEU A 58 -21.88 16.58 -17.03
CA LEU A 58 -22.27 15.20 -17.22
C LEU A 58 -23.78 15.03 -17.01
N LYS A 59 -24.45 14.43 -17.98
CA LYS A 59 -25.90 14.12 -17.89
C LYS A 59 -26.17 12.81 -17.15
N ASN A 60 -25.24 11.83 -17.26
CA ASN A 60 -25.42 10.52 -16.69
C ASN A 60 -24.57 10.35 -15.40
N PRO A 61 -25.18 10.02 -14.25
CA PRO A 61 -24.47 9.80 -13.00
C PRO A 61 -23.42 8.67 -13.05
N HIS A 62 -23.54 7.73 -13.97
CA HIS A 62 -22.58 6.65 -14.14
C HIS A 62 -21.30 7.06 -14.88
N GLN A 63 -21.29 8.22 -15.53
CA GLN A 63 -20.10 8.79 -16.18
C GLN A 63 -19.20 9.53 -15.18
N ILE A 64 -19.65 9.76 -13.96
CA ILE A 64 -18.88 10.45 -12.93
C ILE A 64 -17.67 9.58 -12.56
N PRO A 65 -16.44 10.15 -12.59
CA PRO A 65 -15.24 9.40 -12.22
C PRO A 65 -15.30 8.91 -10.77
N ASN A 66 -14.88 7.68 -10.55
CA ASN A 66 -14.81 7.05 -9.24
C ASN A 66 -13.48 6.30 -9.09
N LEU A 67 -13.03 6.07 -7.86
CA LEU A 67 -11.90 5.21 -7.58
C LEU A 67 -12.34 3.74 -7.63
N THR A 68 -11.59 2.93 -8.37
CA THR A 68 -11.83 1.50 -8.52
C THR A 68 -10.99 0.68 -7.55
N LYS A 69 -9.70 1.00 -7.46
CA LYS A 69 -8.73 0.33 -6.60
C LYS A 69 -7.51 1.21 -6.35
N ILE A 70 -6.80 0.93 -5.26
CA ILE A 70 -5.46 1.43 -5.01
C ILE A 70 -4.53 0.22 -4.97
N THR A 71 -3.47 0.26 -5.76
CA THR A 71 -2.46 -0.79 -5.79
C THR A 71 -1.19 -0.25 -5.14
N ILE A 72 -0.67 -0.98 -4.18
CA ILE A 72 0.60 -0.68 -3.49
C ILE A 72 1.57 -1.78 -3.88
N ASN A 73 2.74 -1.42 -4.37
CA ASN A 73 3.78 -2.34 -4.74
C ASN A 73 5.11 -1.93 -4.09
N VAL A 74 5.82 -2.91 -3.55
CA VAL A 74 7.17 -2.75 -3.01
C VAL A 74 8.08 -3.71 -3.74
N GLY A 75 9.08 -3.15 -4.42
CA GLY A 75 10.15 -3.93 -5.04
C GLY A 75 11.33 -4.03 -4.09
N MET A 76 11.75 -5.26 -3.75
CA MET A 76 12.84 -5.51 -2.83
C MET A 76 13.91 -6.38 -3.49
N GLY A 77 14.86 -5.73 -4.18
CA GLY A 77 15.97 -6.42 -4.85
C GLY A 77 16.90 -7.17 -3.88
N GLU A 78 17.02 -6.70 -2.63
CA GLU A 78 17.84 -7.33 -1.61
C GLU A 78 17.27 -8.66 -1.08
N ALA A 79 15.97 -8.91 -1.28
CA ALA A 79 15.33 -10.18 -0.95
C ALA A 79 15.97 -11.39 -1.65
N ILE A 80 16.69 -11.16 -2.76
CA ILE A 80 17.48 -12.20 -3.45
C ILE A 80 18.56 -12.76 -2.53
N LYS A 81 19.21 -11.91 -1.74
CA LYS A 81 20.29 -12.28 -0.82
C LYS A 81 19.73 -12.65 0.58
N GLN A 82 18.71 -11.93 1.03
CA GLN A 82 18.14 -12.08 2.36
C GLN A 82 16.61 -12.18 2.31
N PRO A 83 16.03 -13.39 2.17
CA PRO A 83 14.57 -13.56 2.08
C PRO A 83 13.79 -13.05 3.29
N LYS A 84 14.44 -13.01 4.48
CA LYS A 84 13.83 -12.51 5.72
C LYS A 84 13.39 -11.05 5.65
N VAL A 85 14.09 -10.23 4.87
CA VAL A 85 13.72 -8.81 4.66
C VAL A 85 12.36 -8.70 3.99
N LEU A 86 12.04 -9.60 3.07
CA LEU A 86 10.73 -9.61 2.41
C LEU A 86 9.59 -9.95 3.38
N ASP A 87 9.83 -10.81 4.37
CA ASP A 87 8.84 -11.12 5.40
C ASP A 87 8.49 -9.88 6.22
N ALA A 88 9.52 -9.08 6.58
CA ALA A 88 9.30 -7.80 7.25
C ALA A 88 8.45 -6.84 6.42
N VAL A 89 8.76 -6.69 5.13
CA VAL A 89 8.00 -5.83 4.22
C VAL A 89 6.54 -6.27 4.10
N VAL A 90 6.28 -7.57 4.05
CA VAL A 90 4.91 -8.12 4.02
C VAL A 90 4.15 -7.76 5.29
N ASP A 91 4.78 -7.87 6.47
CA ASP A 91 4.18 -7.52 7.77
C ASP A 91 3.95 -6.00 7.89
N GLU A 92 4.89 -5.18 7.42
CA GLU A 92 4.73 -3.72 7.35
C GLU A 92 3.56 -3.32 6.46
N LEU A 93 3.48 -3.86 5.24
CA LEU A 93 2.36 -3.60 4.34
C LEU A 93 1.03 -4.05 4.93
N GLN A 94 1.01 -5.17 5.66
CA GLN A 94 -0.19 -5.62 6.34
C GLN A 94 -0.60 -4.67 7.47
N THR A 95 0.35 -4.13 8.21
CA THR A 95 0.10 -3.14 9.27
C THR A 95 -0.46 -1.84 8.69
N ILE A 96 0.12 -1.34 7.58
CA ILE A 96 -0.31 -0.12 6.91
C ILE A 96 -1.71 -0.27 6.29
N THR A 97 -1.98 -1.39 5.62
CA THR A 97 -3.18 -1.57 4.78
C THR A 97 -4.31 -2.33 5.46
N GLY A 98 -4.02 -3.04 6.55
CA GLY A 98 -4.96 -3.96 7.19
C GLY A 98 -5.28 -5.20 6.33
N GLN A 99 -4.53 -5.44 5.25
CA GLN A 99 -4.70 -6.57 4.33
C GLN A 99 -3.37 -7.27 4.09
N LYS A 100 -3.36 -8.60 4.15
CA LYS A 100 -2.16 -9.40 3.91
C LYS A 100 -1.63 -9.16 2.50
N ALA A 101 -0.34 -8.81 2.38
CA ALA A 101 0.33 -8.60 1.10
C ALA A 101 0.58 -9.92 0.38
N ILE A 102 0.55 -9.87 -0.95
CA ILE A 102 0.92 -10.97 -1.83
C ILE A 102 2.40 -10.82 -2.19
N ARG A 103 3.19 -11.88 -2.06
CA ARG A 103 4.57 -11.89 -2.52
C ARG A 103 4.62 -11.98 -4.05
N THR A 104 5.37 -11.08 -4.66
CA THR A 104 5.55 -11.06 -6.12
C THR A 104 6.80 -11.83 -6.52
N LYS A 105 6.65 -12.69 -7.53
CA LYS A 105 7.70 -13.58 -8.01
C LYS A 105 8.26 -13.12 -9.35
N ALA A 106 9.55 -13.36 -9.55
CA ALA A 106 10.22 -13.08 -10.82
C ALA A 106 9.62 -13.94 -11.95
N LYS A 107 9.32 -13.32 -13.08
CA LYS A 107 8.76 -13.98 -14.26
C LYS A 107 9.82 -14.59 -15.17
N LYS A 108 11.07 -14.09 -15.12
CA LYS A 108 12.19 -14.51 -15.97
C LYS A 108 13.47 -14.58 -15.16
N SER A 109 14.37 -15.48 -15.53
CA SER A 109 15.72 -15.53 -14.99
C SER A 109 16.60 -14.50 -15.68
N ILE A 110 17.31 -13.67 -14.90
CA ILE A 110 18.24 -12.64 -15.39
C ILE A 110 19.57 -12.82 -14.67
N ALA A 111 20.58 -13.36 -15.38
CA ALA A 111 21.88 -13.70 -14.81
C ALA A 111 22.60 -12.48 -14.24
N ASN A 112 22.49 -11.32 -14.91
CA ASN A 112 23.16 -10.07 -14.50
C ASN A 112 22.75 -9.57 -13.11
N TYR A 113 21.51 -9.88 -12.69
CA TYR A 113 20.98 -9.53 -11.35
C TYR A 113 21.00 -10.72 -10.36
N GLY A 114 21.53 -11.87 -10.76
CA GLY A 114 21.50 -13.11 -9.95
C GLY A 114 20.08 -13.61 -9.69
N LEU A 115 19.12 -13.24 -10.55
CA LEU A 115 17.70 -13.50 -10.39
C LEU A 115 17.30 -14.78 -11.13
N ARG A 116 16.60 -15.68 -10.44
CA ARG A 116 16.00 -16.89 -11.03
C ARG A 116 14.49 -16.75 -11.10
N GLU A 117 13.89 -17.37 -12.10
CA GLU A 117 12.44 -17.47 -12.23
C GLU A 117 11.83 -18.12 -10.97
N GLY A 118 10.69 -17.55 -10.51
CA GLY A 118 10.00 -18.01 -9.31
C GLY A 118 10.54 -17.46 -7.99
N GLN A 119 11.69 -16.77 -7.97
CA GLN A 119 12.18 -16.10 -6.75
C GLN A 119 11.25 -14.97 -6.33
N GLU A 120 11.01 -14.86 -5.01
CA GLU A 120 10.22 -13.80 -4.42
C GLU A 120 11.07 -12.52 -4.27
N ILE A 121 10.66 -11.44 -4.94
CA ILE A 121 11.42 -10.19 -5.05
C ILE A 121 10.64 -8.94 -4.65
N GLY A 122 9.43 -9.09 -4.19
CA GLY A 122 8.61 -7.96 -3.78
C GLY A 122 7.31 -8.37 -3.15
N ALA A 123 6.56 -7.36 -2.72
CA ALA A 123 5.24 -7.52 -2.14
C ALA A 123 4.25 -6.54 -2.76
N ALA A 124 3.00 -6.95 -2.94
CA ALA A 124 1.95 -6.10 -3.48
C ALA A 124 0.63 -6.28 -2.74
N VAL A 125 -0.13 -5.18 -2.64
CA VAL A 125 -1.48 -5.16 -2.08
C VAL A 125 -2.40 -4.42 -3.03
N THR A 126 -3.61 -4.93 -3.21
CA THR A 126 -4.68 -4.24 -3.95
C THR A 126 -5.84 -3.97 -3.00
N LEU A 127 -6.10 -2.69 -2.74
CA LEU A 127 -7.18 -2.23 -1.88
C LEU A 127 -8.41 -1.86 -2.71
N ARG A 128 -9.60 -2.25 -2.22
CA ARG A 128 -10.91 -1.94 -2.82
C ARG A 128 -11.93 -1.62 -1.75
N GLY A 129 -13.05 -0.99 -2.15
CA GLY A 129 -14.18 -0.71 -1.28
C GLY A 129 -13.81 0.11 -0.03
N ALA A 130 -14.33 -0.24 1.13
CA ALA A 130 -14.15 0.51 2.37
C ALA A 130 -12.68 0.67 2.76
N ARG A 131 -11.87 -0.39 2.64
CA ARG A 131 -10.42 -0.34 2.96
C ARG A 131 -9.66 0.63 2.07
N MET A 132 -10.03 0.73 0.80
CA MET A 132 -9.44 1.67 -0.15
C MET A 132 -9.70 3.12 0.27
N TRP A 133 -10.94 3.45 0.63
CA TRP A 133 -11.32 4.79 1.05
C TRP A 133 -10.68 5.20 2.38
N GLU A 134 -10.60 4.26 3.31
CA GLU A 134 -9.98 4.48 4.62
C GLU A 134 -8.46 4.70 4.46
N PHE A 135 -7.79 3.88 3.66
CA PHE A 135 -6.38 4.07 3.34
C PHE A 135 -6.13 5.43 2.67
N LEU A 136 -6.96 5.82 1.70
CA LEU A 136 -6.84 7.10 1.02
C LEU A 136 -6.97 8.29 2.01
N ASP A 137 -7.92 8.22 2.93
CA ASP A 137 -8.11 9.26 3.96
C ASP A 137 -6.87 9.42 4.84
N ARG A 138 -6.33 8.31 5.36
CA ARG A 138 -5.07 8.33 6.15
C ARG A 138 -3.87 8.79 5.31
N PHE A 139 -3.81 8.36 4.09
CA PHE A 139 -2.74 8.76 3.17
C PHE A 139 -2.73 10.28 2.97
N ILE A 140 -3.87 10.91 2.68
CA ILE A 140 -3.98 12.35 2.46
C ILE A 140 -3.79 13.13 3.77
N SER A 141 -4.44 12.72 4.86
CA SER A 141 -4.47 13.48 6.11
C SER A 141 -3.21 13.32 6.95
N THR A 142 -2.54 12.17 6.89
CA THR A 142 -1.46 11.84 7.82
C THR A 142 -0.13 11.54 7.11
N ALA A 143 -0.14 10.72 6.05
CA ALA A 143 1.10 10.28 5.42
C ALA A 143 1.73 11.37 4.53
N ILE A 144 0.96 12.04 3.68
CA ILE A 144 1.46 13.09 2.79
C ILE A 144 2.15 14.23 3.55
N PRO A 145 1.58 14.81 4.62
CA PRO A 145 2.23 15.88 5.37
C PRO A 145 3.56 15.47 6.03
N ARG A 146 3.79 14.18 6.22
CA ARG A 146 5.02 13.63 6.82
C ARG A 146 6.12 13.33 5.80
N ILE A 147 5.83 13.50 4.50
CA ILE A 147 6.85 13.33 3.46
C ILE A 147 7.88 14.45 3.60
N ARG A 148 9.16 14.07 3.67
CA ARG A 148 10.27 15.01 3.75
C ARG A 148 10.31 15.87 2.48
N ASP A 149 10.50 17.18 2.66
CA ASP A 149 10.59 18.17 1.56
C ASP A 149 9.42 18.12 0.57
N PHE A 150 8.22 17.86 1.07
CA PHE A 150 7.03 17.79 0.23
C PHE A 150 6.69 19.15 -0.40
N ARG A 151 6.61 19.19 -1.73
CA ARG A 151 6.28 20.39 -2.53
C ARG A 151 5.02 20.22 -3.38
N GLY A 152 4.19 19.26 -3.04
CA GLY A 152 3.01 18.87 -3.83
C GLY A 152 3.27 17.71 -4.80
N LEU A 153 2.19 17.01 -5.13
CA LEU A 153 2.19 15.86 -6.03
C LEU A 153 2.38 16.31 -7.49
N ASN A 154 3.10 15.51 -8.27
CA ASN A 154 3.36 15.82 -9.67
C ASN A 154 2.10 15.61 -10.53
N THR A 155 1.67 16.63 -11.24
CA THR A 155 0.51 16.58 -12.16
C THR A 155 0.77 15.76 -13.44
N ARG A 156 2.05 15.47 -13.76
CA ARG A 156 2.43 14.71 -14.96
C ARG A 156 2.52 13.19 -14.74
N ALA A 157 2.15 12.71 -13.56
CA ALA A 157 2.24 11.30 -13.21
C ALA A 157 0.96 10.49 -13.54
N PHE A 158 0.11 11.04 -14.41
CA PHE A 158 -1.01 10.32 -15.03
C PHE A 158 -0.52 9.51 -16.24
N ASP A 159 -1.18 8.36 -16.48
CA ASP A 159 -0.79 7.40 -17.53
C ASP A 159 -1.45 7.61 -18.89
N GLY A 160 -2.22 8.69 -19.08
CA GLY A 160 -3.02 8.92 -20.29
C GLY A 160 -4.32 8.12 -20.33
N ARG A 161 -4.62 7.36 -19.28
CA ARG A 161 -5.84 6.54 -19.16
C ARG A 161 -6.60 6.77 -17.86
N GLY A 162 -6.35 7.91 -17.21
CA GLY A 162 -7.03 8.31 -15.98
C GLY A 162 -6.53 7.62 -14.72
N ASN A 163 -5.37 6.96 -14.73
CA ASN A 163 -4.76 6.42 -13.52
C ASN A 163 -3.59 7.31 -13.08
N TYR A 164 -3.38 7.39 -11.77
CA TYR A 164 -2.32 8.19 -11.19
C TYR A 164 -1.34 7.31 -10.42
N SER A 165 -0.04 7.46 -10.67
CA SER A 165 1.02 6.70 -10.00
C SER A 165 1.95 7.62 -9.21
N LEU A 166 2.30 7.20 -7.99
CA LEU A 166 3.13 7.95 -7.07
C LEU A 166 4.15 7.02 -6.43
N GLY A 167 5.43 7.41 -6.48
CA GLY A 167 6.51 6.74 -5.74
C GLY A 167 6.76 7.44 -4.40
N ILE A 168 6.80 6.67 -3.34
CA ILE A 168 7.18 7.08 -1.99
C ILE A 168 8.55 6.50 -1.69
N LYS A 169 9.46 7.32 -1.20
CA LYS A 169 10.85 6.89 -0.93
C LYS A 169 11.02 6.14 0.39
N GLU A 170 10.19 6.47 1.39
CA GLU A 170 10.34 5.98 2.76
C GLU A 170 9.00 5.49 3.30
N GLN A 171 8.95 4.24 3.79
CA GLN A 171 7.74 3.70 4.44
C GLN A 171 7.42 4.35 5.79
N MET A 172 8.40 5.03 6.38
CA MET A 172 8.29 5.65 7.71
C MET A 172 7.33 6.85 7.77
N ILE A 173 6.81 7.31 6.63
CA ILE A 173 5.75 8.33 6.59
C ILE A 173 4.42 7.83 7.20
N PHE A 174 4.22 6.51 7.23
CA PHE A 174 3.05 5.90 7.83
C PHE A 174 3.25 5.73 9.35
N PRO A 175 2.39 6.34 10.19
CA PRO A 175 2.53 6.27 11.65
C PRO A 175 2.31 4.88 12.23
N GLU A 176 1.71 3.97 11.46
CA GLU A 176 1.46 2.58 11.84
C GLU A 176 2.74 1.72 11.86
N VAL A 177 3.79 2.20 11.18
CA VAL A 177 5.08 1.50 11.12
C VAL A 177 5.88 1.81 12.39
N ASN A 178 6.26 0.77 13.12
CA ASN A 178 7.11 0.92 14.29
C ASN A 178 8.58 1.03 13.87
N TYR A 179 9.19 2.18 14.15
CA TYR A 179 10.59 2.49 13.79
C TYR A 179 11.60 1.51 14.38
N ASP A 180 11.34 0.98 15.57
CA ASP A 180 12.26 0.06 16.26
C ASP A 180 12.34 -1.32 15.59
N LEU A 181 11.33 -1.66 14.77
CA LEU A 181 11.23 -2.95 14.08
C LEU A 181 11.63 -2.88 12.61
N VAL A 182 11.86 -1.67 12.10
CA VAL A 182 12.29 -1.45 10.70
C VAL A 182 13.76 -1.85 10.55
N GLU A 183 14.02 -2.90 9.78
CA GLU A 183 15.40 -3.33 9.47
C GLU A 183 16.00 -2.49 8.36
N GLN A 184 15.20 -2.07 7.41
CA GLN A 184 15.64 -1.34 6.23
C GLN A 184 14.60 -0.35 5.74
N ILE A 185 15.06 0.85 5.36
CA ILE A 185 14.23 1.86 4.71
C ILE A 185 14.02 1.43 3.25
N HIS A 186 12.76 1.37 2.83
CA HIS A 186 12.39 1.04 1.46
C HIS A 186 11.28 1.94 0.94
N GLY A 187 11.28 2.09 -0.39
CA GLY A 187 10.23 2.82 -1.08
C GLY A 187 9.06 1.92 -1.47
N MET A 188 7.96 2.57 -1.85
CA MET A 188 6.79 1.89 -2.39
C MET A 188 6.14 2.71 -3.50
N ASP A 189 5.53 2.02 -4.44
CA ASP A 189 4.75 2.62 -5.52
C ASP A 189 3.27 2.48 -5.22
N LEU A 190 2.55 3.60 -5.27
CA LEU A 190 1.09 3.64 -5.15
C LEU A 190 0.48 4.00 -6.49
N THR A 191 -0.49 3.21 -6.95
CA THR A 191 -1.24 3.50 -8.16
C THR A 191 -2.72 3.60 -7.82
N PHE A 192 -3.30 4.76 -8.11
CA PHE A 192 -4.73 5.05 -7.97
C PHE A 192 -5.41 4.81 -9.31
N VAL A 193 -6.25 3.79 -9.35
CA VAL A 193 -6.97 3.40 -10.57
C VAL A 193 -8.39 3.93 -10.50
N THR A 194 -8.76 4.72 -11.51
CA THR A 194 -10.09 5.32 -11.61
C THR A 194 -10.95 4.61 -12.66
N THR A 195 -12.22 4.97 -12.74
CA THR A 195 -13.16 4.44 -13.75
C THR A 195 -13.08 5.23 -15.07
N THR A 196 -12.52 6.44 -15.05
CA THR A 196 -12.41 7.28 -16.25
C THR A 196 -11.17 6.94 -17.07
N THR A 197 -11.25 7.15 -18.37
CA THR A 197 -10.11 7.04 -19.29
C THR A 197 -9.47 8.39 -19.58
N ARG A 198 -9.97 9.48 -18.98
CA ARG A 198 -9.51 10.86 -19.21
C ARG A 198 -8.76 11.35 -17.98
N ASP A 199 -7.54 11.81 -18.17
CA ASP A 199 -6.66 12.30 -17.10
C ASP A 199 -7.20 13.58 -16.44
N ASP A 200 -7.86 14.47 -17.19
CA ASP A 200 -8.46 15.70 -16.66
C ASP A 200 -9.57 15.41 -15.63
N MET A 201 -10.42 14.42 -15.91
CA MET A 201 -11.46 13.99 -14.99
C MET A 201 -10.89 13.27 -13.76
N ALA A 202 -9.85 12.46 -13.96
CA ALA A 202 -9.15 11.78 -12.86
C ALA A 202 -8.42 12.78 -11.95
N PHE A 203 -7.77 13.79 -12.54
CA PHE A 203 -7.14 14.88 -11.81
C PHE A 203 -8.16 15.65 -10.96
N ALA A 204 -9.30 16.05 -11.57
CA ALA A 204 -10.35 16.74 -10.85
C ALA A 204 -10.91 15.90 -9.69
N LEU A 205 -11.10 14.58 -9.90
CA LEU A 205 -11.53 13.66 -8.85
C LEU A 205 -10.54 13.65 -7.67
N LEU A 206 -9.26 13.41 -7.93
CA LEU A 206 -8.24 13.30 -6.89
C LEU A 206 -8.04 14.63 -6.15
N ARG A 207 -8.12 15.75 -6.86
CA ARG A 207 -8.07 17.09 -6.29
C ARG A 207 -9.26 17.36 -5.35
N GLU A 208 -10.49 17.07 -5.79
CA GLU A 208 -11.70 17.22 -4.97
C GLU A 208 -11.69 16.29 -3.73
N LEU A 209 -11.01 15.15 -3.79
CA LEU A 209 -10.78 14.27 -2.63
C LEU A 209 -9.72 14.81 -1.66
N GLY A 210 -9.02 15.92 -2.00
CA GLY A 210 -8.06 16.57 -1.13
C GLY A 210 -6.60 16.20 -1.38
N MET A 211 -6.27 15.56 -2.50
CA MET A 211 -4.85 15.31 -2.84
C MET A 211 -4.15 16.63 -3.21
N PRO A 212 -3.02 16.98 -2.55
CA PRO A 212 -2.30 18.23 -2.74
C PRO A 212 -1.40 18.16 -3.98
N PHE A 213 -1.88 18.64 -5.12
CA PHE A 213 -1.09 18.73 -6.33
C PHE A 213 -0.22 20.00 -6.33
N ARG A 214 0.91 19.92 -7.04
CA ARG A 214 1.82 21.05 -7.20
C ARG A 214 1.16 22.14 -8.05
N GLY A 215 1.10 23.38 -7.53
CA GLY A 215 0.45 24.53 -8.17
C GLY A 215 -0.97 24.79 -7.67
N ASP A 216 -1.52 23.97 -6.79
CA ASP A 216 -2.76 24.27 -6.08
C ASP A 216 -2.46 25.08 -4.82
N ASP A 217 -2.91 26.33 -4.77
CA ASP A 217 -2.63 27.24 -3.68
C ASP A 217 -3.34 26.88 -2.35
N LYS A 218 -4.36 26.03 -2.40
CA LYS A 218 -5.09 25.60 -1.20
C LYS A 218 -5.50 24.13 -1.29
N PRO A 219 -5.04 23.28 -0.39
CA PRO A 219 -5.59 21.92 -0.28
C PRO A 219 -7.06 22.00 0.15
N ILE A 220 -7.90 21.18 -0.49
CA ILE A 220 -9.30 21.06 -0.12
C ILE A 220 -9.37 20.33 1.21
N VAL A 221 -9.77 21.04 2.28
CA VAL A 221 -9.96 20.43 3.59
C VAL A 221 -11.29 19.71 3.60
N VAL A 222 -11.26 18.41 3.73
CA VAL A 222 -12.45 17.56 3.91
C VAL A 222 -12.93 17.73 5.35
N GLN A 223 -14.00 18.53 5.53
CA GLN A 223 -14.69 18.62 6.82
C GLN A 223 -15.56 17.35 6.98
N GLY A 224 -15.36 16.67 8.12
CA GLY A 224 -16.07 15.45 8.49
C GLY A 224 -17.49 15.68 8.97
#